data_473074ce7d2d1bbd9b02fb67f5be0674
#
_entry.id   473074ce7d2d1bbd9b02fb67f5be0674
#
_cell.length_a   1.000
_cell.length_b   1.000
_cell.length_c   1.000
_cell.angle_alpha   90.00
_cell.angle_beta   90.00
_cell.angle_gamma   90.00
#
_symmetry.space_group_name_H-M   'P 1'
#
loop_
_entity.id
_entity.type
_entity.pdbx_description
1 polymer ?
#
loop_
_entity_poly.entity_id
_entity_poly.type
_entity_poly.pdbx_seq_one_letter_code
_entity_poly.pdbx_strand_id
1 'polypeptide(L)'
;LISLPDISIWNITKVNNIEKLFSNCSSLKKLPDISKWNTSNTTNISYLFSGCSSLINLPDISIWNIAKVNNMENLFNKCSSLKKLPDISKWNTSNATNISYLFSECSLII
;
A
#
# COMPACT_ATOMS: atom_id res chain seq x y z
N LEU A 1 7.70 5.77 -13.87
CA LEU A 1 7.82 4.34 -14.22
C LEU A 1 6.51 3.78 -14.73
N ILE A 2 6.56 3.10 -15.85
CA ILE A 2 5.40 2.43 -16.42
C ILE A 2 5.22 1.05 -15.79
N SER A 3 6.31 0.39 -15.48
CA SER A 3 6.31 -0.90 -14.80
C SER A 3 7.56 -1.05 -13.95
N LEU A 4 7.51 -1.99 -13.03
CA LEU A 4 8.62 -2.31 -12.15
C LEU A 4 9.14 -3.71 -12.47
N PRO A 5 10.42 -3.97 -12.22
CA PRO A 5 10.91 -5.34 -12.23
C PRO A 5 10.17 -6.18 -11.17
N ASP A 6 10.33 -7.50 -11.26
CA ASP A 6 9.69 -8.37 -10.28
C ASP A 6 10.39 -8.23 -8.93
N ILE A 7 9.76 -7.50 -8.02
CA ILE A 7 10.25 -7.28 -6.67
C ILE A 7 9.54 -8.16 -5.65
N SER A 8 8.69 -9.08 -6.11
CA SER A 8 7.95 -9.98 -5.20
C SER A 8 8.88 -10.88 -4.40
N ILE A 9 10.09 -11.13 -4.92
CA ILE A 9 11.09 -11.97 -4.26
C ILE A 9 11.92 -11.23 -3.22
N TRP A 10 11.75 -9.91 -3.09
CA TRP A 10 12.49 -9.14 -2.09
C TRP A 10 12.17 -9.65 -0.69
N ASN A 11 13.21 -9.82 0.11
CA ASN A 11 13.05 -10.18 1.52
C ASN A 11 13.03 -8.91 2.34
N ILE A 12 11.84 -8.49 2.78
CA ILE A 12 11.68 -7.30 3.61
C ILE A 12 11.44 -7.65 5.08
N THR A 13 11.71 -8.88 5.49
CA THR A 13 11.41 -9.36 6.83
C THR A 13 12.03 -8.48 7.93
N LYS A 14 13.23 -7.95 7.69
CA LYS A 14 13.93 -7.08 8.66
C LYS A 14 13.67 -5.60 8.43
N VAL A 15 12.93 -5.24 7.38
CA VAL A 15 12.63 -3.85 7.07
C VAL A 15 11.43 -3.42 7.90
N ASN A 16 11.58 -2.36 8.68
CA ASN A 16 10.47 -1.85 9.50
C ASN A 16 9.81 -0.61 8.92
N ASN A 17 10.38 0.02 7.91
CA ASN A 17 9.85 1.25 7.32
C ASN A 17 9.89 1.16 5.80
N ILE A 18 8.70 1.11 5.18
CA ILE A 18 8.57 1.13 3.73
C ILE A 18 7.75 2.35 3.27
N GLU A 19 7.76 3.41 4.07
CA GLU A 19 7.03 4.62 3.70
C GLU A 19 7.47 5.14 2.34
N LYS A 20 6.52 5.63 1.57
CA LYS A 20 6.75 6.26 0.26
C LYS A 20 7.37 5.37 -0.81
N LEU A 21 7.49 4.07 -0.59
CA LEU A 21 8.22 3.20 -1.52
C LEU A 21 7.69 3.29 -2.95
N PHE A 22 6.38 3.38 -3.14
CA PHE A 22 5.76 3.55 -4.46
C PHE A 22 5.11 4.92 -4.62
N SER A 23 5.45 5.87 -3.76
CA SER A 23 4.82 7.19 -3.78
C SER A 23 5.08 7.90 -5.10
N ASN A 24 4.03 8.50 -5.65
CA ASN A 24 4.08 9.29 -6.88
C ASN A 24 4.52 8.49 -8.12
N CYS A 25 4.37 7.18 -8.12
CA CYS A 25 4.54 6.36 -9.32
C CYS A 25 3.32 6.56 -10.23
N SER A 26 3.18 7.77 -10.78
CA SER A 26 1.96 8.20 -11.45
C SER A 26 1.69 7.55 -12.80
N SER A 27 2.70 6.93 -13.41
CA SER A 27 2.55 6.22 -14.68
C SER A 27 2.40 4.71 -14.51
N LEU A 28 2.48 4.23 -13.28
CA LEU A 28 2.44 2.80 -12.99
C LEU A 28 0.99 2.32 -13.00
N LYS A 29 0.65 1.37 -13.86
CA LYS A 29 -0.71 0.84 -13.99
C LYS A 29 -0.96 -0.38 -13.12
N LYS A 30 0.08 -1.14 -12.80
CA LYS A 30 0.00 -2.29 -11.90
C LYS A 30 1.32 -2.49 -11.20
N LEU A 31 1.25 -3.14 -10.04
CA LEU A 31 2.41 -3.50 -9.25
C LEU A 31 2.74 -4.99 -9.44
N PRO A 32 4.00 -5.38 -9.28
CA PRO A 32 4.33 -6.80 -9.10
C PRO A 32 3.55 -7.38 -7.90
N ASP A 33 3.47 -8.70 -7.83
CA ASP A 33 2.74 -9.34 -6.74
C ASP A 33 3.51 -9.21 -5.42
N ILE A 34 3.22 -8.16 -4.68
CA ILE A 34 3.81 -7.90 -3.37
C ILE A 34 3.00 -8.52 -2.24
N SER A 35 1.97 -9.29 -2.55
CA SER A 35 1.17 -9.98 -1.52
C SER A 35 2.02 -10.95 -0.69
N LYS A 36 3.11 -11.44 -1.29
CA LYS A 36 4.01 -12.40 -0.63
C LYS A 36 5.03 -11.76 0.30
N TRP A 37 5.10 -10.44 0.34
CA TRP A 37 6.03 -9.76 1.23
C TRP A 37 5.69 -10.05 2.69
N ASN A 38 6.71 -10.37 3.47
CA ASN A 38 6.53 -10.54 4.91
C ASN A 38 6.62 -9.19 5.58
N THR A 39 5.47 -8.65 5.96
CA THR A 39 5.35 -7.32 6.57
C THR A 39 5.26 -7.40 8.10
N SER A 40 5.52 -8.55 8.70
CA SER A 40 5.29 -8.76 10.14
C SER A 40 6.10 -7.84 11.04
N ASN A 41 7.23 -7.31 10.58
CA ASN A 41 8.06 -6.36 11.34
C ASN A 41 7.89 -4.91 10.87
N THR A 42 7.03 -4.65 9.91
CA THR A 42 6.82 -3.32 9.35
C THR A 42 6.01 -2.47 10.32
N THR A 43 6.51 -1.27 10.61
CA THR A 43 5.84 -0.33 11.50
C THR A 43 5.31 0.92 10.80
N ASN A 44 5.84 1.27 9.64
CA ASN A 44 5.44 2.48 8.91
C ASN A 44 5.22 2.16 7.44
N ILE A 45 3.97 2.34 6.98
CA ILE A 45 3.59 2.19 5.57
C ILE A 45 2.96 3.46 5.02
N SER A 46 3.20 4.61 5.68
CA SER A 46 2.61 5.87 5.26
C SER A 46 3.04 6.22 3.84
N TYR A 47 2.13 6.78 3.07
CA TYR A 47 2.35 7.20 1.68
C TYR A 47 2.80 6.07 0.74
N LEU A 48 2.71 4.82 1.12
CA LEU A 48 3.25 3.71 0.33
C LEU A 48 2.75 3.74 -1.12
N PHE A 49 1.47 3.95 -1.31
CA PHE A 49 0.84 4.01 -2.65
C PHE A 49 0.34 5.41 -3.00
N SER A 50 0.72 6.42 -2.23
CA SER A 50 0.23 7.79 -2.44
C SER A 50 0.65 8.30 -3.81
N GLY A 51 -0.29 8.87 -4.55
CA GLY A 51 0.01 9.44 -5.86
C GLY A 51 0.17 8.43 -6.98
N CYS A 52 -0.18 7.17 -6.77
CA CYS A 52 -0.23 6.16 -7.82
C CYS A 52 -1.49 6.38 -8.67
N SER A 53 -1.53 7.48 -9.41
CA SER A 53 -2.75 7.95 -10.06
C SER A 53 -3.18 7.14 -11.28
N SER A 54 -2.31 6.32 -11.84
CA SER A 54 -2.64 5.43 -12.97
C SER A 54 -2.89 3.99 -12.54
N LEU A 55 -2.70 3.68 -11.26
CA LEU A 55 -2.85 2.32 -10.76
C LEU A 55 -4.31 1.91 -10.76
N ILE A 56 -4.62 0.82 -11.48
CA ILE A 56 -5.99 0.36 -11.68
C ILE A 56 -6.39 -0.66 -10.61
N ASN A 57 -5.49 -1.56 -10.28
CA ASN A 57 -5.71 -2.60 -9.28
C ASN A 57 -4.48 -2.73 -8.39
N LEU A 58 -4.70 -3.16 -7.16
CA LEU A 58 -3.63 -3.53 -6.24
C LEU A 58 -3.52 -5.05 -6.17
N PRO A 59 -2.31 -5.60 -5.94
CA PRO A 59 -2.20 -6.98 -5.51
C PRO A 59 -3.00 -7.23 -4.25
N ASP A 60 -3.28 -8.49 -3.94
CA ASP A 60 -4.03 -8.83 -2.73
C ASP A 60 -3.17 -8.61 -1.49
N ILE A 61 -3.28 -7.42 -0.90
CA ILE A 61 -2.56 -7.07 0.33
C ILE A 61 -3.40 -7.36 1.58
N SER A 62 -4.58 -7.95 1.44
CA SER A 62 -5.42 -8.32 2.58
C SER A 62 -4.72 -9.33 3.50
N ILE A 63 -3.79 -10.11 2.96
CA ILE A 63 -3.06 -11.13 3.71
C ILE A 63 -1.84 -10.56 4.45
N TRP A 64 -1.49 -9.30 4.23
CA TRP A 64 -0.37 -8.69 4.95
C TRP A 64 -0.62 -8.68 6.45
N ASN A 65 0.40 -9.06 7.22
CA ASN A 65 0.37 -8.88 8.66
C ASN A 65 0.82 -7.46 8.99
N ILE A 66 -0.13 -6.61 9.36
CA ILE A 66 0.18 -5.22 9.72
C ILE A 66 -0.01 -4.95 11.20
N ALA A 67 0.04 -5.99 12.02
CA ALA A 67 -0.22 -5.85 13.45
C ALA A 67 0.71 -4.86 14.14
N LYS A 68 1.94 -4.69 13.65
CA LYS A 68 2.91 -3.74 14.21
C LYS A 68 2.89 -2.36 13.57
N VAL A 69 2.09 -2.16 12.52
CA VAL A 69 2.02 -0.87 11.83
C VAL A 69 1.36 0.16 12.72
N ASN A 70 2.05 1.28 12.95
CA ASN A 70 1.50 2.40 13.70
C ASN A 70 1.20 3.62 12.83
N ASN A 71 1.83 3.77 11.67
CA ASN A 71 1.58 4.89 10.78
C ASN A 71 1.21 4.39 9.38
N MET A 72 -0.02 4.71 8.96
CA MET A 72 -0.51 4.40 7.62
C MET A 72 -1.21 5.60 7.00
N GLU A 73 -0.80 6.84 7.41
CA GLU A 73 -1.41 8.03 6.83
C GLU A 73 -1.17 8.09 5.32
N ASN A 74 -2.13 8.60 4.59
CA ASN A 74 -2.04 8.81 3.14
C ASN A 74 -1.72 7.53 2.34
N LEU A 75 -2.00 6.36 2.88
CA LEU A 75 -1.61 5.09 2.25
C LEU A 75 -2.07 5.00 0.79
N PHE A 76 -3.32 5.35 0.52
CA PHE A 76 -3.91 5.30 -0.82
C PHE A 76 -4.28 6.70 -1.35
N ASN A 77 -3.72 7.74 -0.76
CA ASN A 77 -4.06 9.11 -1.16
C ASN A 77 -3.77 9.32 -2.65
N LYS A 78 -4.71 9.94 -3.35
CA LYS A 78 -4.57 10.25 -4.79
C LYS A 78 -4.43 9.03 -5.71
N CYS A 79 -4.88 7.87 -5.26
CA CYS A 79 -5.00 6.69 -6.13
C CYS A 79 -6.28 6.82 -6.94
N SER A 80 -6.30 7.74 -7.91
CA SER A 80 -7.53 8.19 -8.56
C SER A 80 -8.06 7.23 -9.64
N SER A 81 -7.30 6.23 -10.03
CA SER A 81 -7.70 5.26 -11.06
C SER A 81 -8.06 3.89 -10.51
N LEU A 82 -7.96 3.67 -9.21
CA LEU A 82 -8.33 2.37 -8.63
C LEU A 82 -9.80 2.06 -8.88
N LYS A 83 -10.06 0.87 -9.41
CA LYS A 83 -11.43 0.40 -9.68
C LYS A 83 -12.09 -0.19 -8.45
N LYS A 84 -11.32 -0.71 -7.52
CA LYS A 84 -11.82 -1.24 -6.26
C LYS A 84 -10.73 -1.16 -5.21
N LEU A 85 -11.15 -1.11 -3.95
CA LEU A 85 -10.23 -1.19 -2.83
C LEU A 85 -9.90 -2.65 -2.54
N PRO A 86 -8.67 -2.95 -2.09
CA PRO A 86 -8.40 -4.26 -1.54
C PRO A 86 -9.26 -4.49 -0.28
N ASP A 87 -9.51 -5.74 0.03
CA ASP A 87 -10.23 -6.09 1.25
C ASP A 87 -9.27 -5.96 2.44
N ILE A 88 -9.37 -4.84 3.13
CA ILE A 88 -8.55 -4.58 4.32
C ILE A 88 -9.31 -4.84 5.62
N SER A 89 -10.50 -5.41 5.54
CA SER A 89 -11.31 -5.69 6.72
C SER A 89 -10.65 -6.67 7.69
N LYS A 90 -9.72 -7.49 7.18
CA LYS A 90 -8.99 -8.47 7.99
C LYS A 90 -7.74 -7.91 8.66
N TRP A 91 -7.38 -6.67 8.35
CA TRP A 91 -6.20 -6.07 8.93
C TRP A 91 -6.38 -5.82 10.43
N ASN A 92 -5.37 -6.22 11.21
CA ASN A 92 -5.32 -5.86 12.62
C ASN A 92 -4.70 -4.47 12.75
N THR A 93 -5.54 -3.47 12.98
CA THR A 93 -5.10 -2.06 13.08
C THR A 93 -5.00 -1.59 14.53
N SER A 94 -4.90 -2.51 15.49
CA SER A 94 -4.91 -2.13 16.91
C SER A 94 -3.75 -1.23 17.32
N ASN A 95 -2.63 -1.27 16.61
CA ASN A 95 -1.49 -0.40 16.86
C ASN A 95 -1.43 0.84 15.96
N ALA A 96 -2.40 1.00 15.05
CA ALA A 96 -2.41 2.15 14.15
C ALA A 96 -2.83 3.40 14.92
N THR A 97 -1.93 4.40 14.95
CA THR A 97 -2.17 5.67 15.61
C THR A 97 -2.43 6.80 14.63
N ASN A 98 -2.02 6.65 13.38
CA ASN A 98 -2.26 7.66 12.35
C ASN A 98 -2.81 6.98 11.10
N ILE A 99 -4.10 7.25 10.81
CA ILE A 99 -4.79 6.75 9.63
C ILE A 99 -5.36 7.90 8.80
N SER A 100 -4.81 9.12 8.95
CA SER A 100 -5.32 10.31 8.27
C SER A 100 -5.20 10.18 6.77
N TYR A 101 -6.20 10.68 6.05
CA TYR A 101 -6.19 10.78 4.59
C TYR A 101 -5.98 9.44 3.88
N LEU A 102 -6.42 8.34 4.49
CA LEU A 102 -6.17 6.99 3.96
C LEU A 102 -6.65 6.84 2.51
N PHE A 103 -7.81 7.38 2.19
CA PHE A 103 -8.41 7.28 0.85
C PHE A 103 -8.70 8.64 0.23
N SER A 104 -8.00 9.68 0.68
CA SER A 104 -8.24 11.03 0.18
C SER A 104 -7.97 11.10 -1.32
N GLU A 105 -8.84 11.79 -2.05
CA GLU A 105 -8.73 12.00 -3.49
C GLU A 105 -8.69 10.70 -4.32
N CYS A 106 -9.29 9.64 -3.80
CA CYS A 106 -9.56 8.43 -4.57
C CYS A 106 -10.92 8.58 -5.24
N SER A 107 -10.99 8.27 -6.54
CA SER A 107 -12.23 8.37 -7.31
C SER A 107 -13.11 7.13 -7.19
N LEU A 108 -12.96 6.39 -6.13
CA LEU A 108 -13.69 5.13 -5.95
C LEU A 108 -15.18 5.37 -5.85
N ILE A 109 -15.92 4.57 -6.59
CA ILE A 109 -17.37 4.52 -6.51
C ILE A 109 -17.73 3.28 -5.73
N ILE A 110 -18.49 3.48 -4.73
CA ILE A 110 -18.95 2.40 -3.85
C ILE A 110 -20.37 2.01 -4.22
#